data_2113189023fdddbd9766a93f36093c90
#
_entry.id   2113189023fdddbd9766a93f36093c90
#
_cell.length_a   1.000
_cell.length_b   1.000
_cell.length_c   1.000
_cell.angle_alpha   90.00
_cell.angle_beta   90.00
_cell.angle_gamma   90.00
#
_symmetry.space_group_name_H-M   'P 1'
#
loop_
_entity.id
_entity.type
_entity.pdbx_description
1 polymer ?
#
loop_
_entity_poly.entity_id
_entity_poly.type
_entity_poly.pdbx_seq_one_letter_code
_entity_poly.pdbx_strand_id
1 'polypeptide(L)'
;MKTIIKILITIAILNASARVGMAAAGYYQLKDASQELLTFGAQASPGEIQNHILQKAQGFNVPLEAGDVEVTRDGLRTTAKASYTQGVEVFPNYIYPINFRFSVEALSMAGLGGTN
;
A
#
# COMPACT_ATOMS: atom_id res chain seq x y z
N MET A 1 8.49 -12.19 -40.31
CA MET A 1 7.75 -11.01 -39.86
C MET A 1 6.80 -11.32 -38.70
N LYS A 2 5.90 -12.30 -38.89
CA LYS A 2 4.95 -12.63 -37.83
C LYS A 2 5.62 -13.08 -36.54
N THR A 3 6.70 -13.82 -36.62
CA THR A 3 7.44 -14.30 -35.45
C THR A 3 8.05 -13.14 -34.68
N ILE A 4 8.60 -12.15 -35.37
CA ILE A 4 9.19 -10.97 -34.73
C ILE A 4 8.12 -10.18 -34.01
N ILE A 5 6.96 -10.01 -34.64
CA ILE A 5 5.84 -9.29 -34.00
C ILE A 5 5.38 -10.01 -32.74
N LYS A 6 5.28 -11.34 -32.78
CA LYS A 6 4.88 -12.12 -31.61
C LYS A 6 5.89 -11.96 -30.47
N ILE A 7 7.18 -11.97 -30.80
CA ILE A 7 8.22 -11.81 -29.80
C ILE A 7 8.13 -10.41 -29.16
N LEU A 8 7.94 -9.38 -29.97
CA LEU A 8 7.82 -8.02 -29.46
C LEU A 8 6.60 -7.85 -28.56
N ILE A 9 5.47 -8.44 -28.95
CA ILE A 9 4.26 -8.39 -28.13
C ILE A 9 4.47 -9.10 -26.82
N THR A 10 5.12 -10.28 -26.85
CA THR A 10 5.40 -11.05 -25.65
C THR A 10 6.29 -10.26 -24.69
N ILE A 11 7.34 -9.63 -25.22
CA ILE A 11 8.24 -8.81 -24.41
C ILE A 11 7.48 -7.64 -23.79
N ALA A 12 6.62 -6.98 -24.55
CA ALA A 12 5.83 -5.86 -24.06
C ALA A 12 4.90 -6.30 -22.93
N ILE A 13 4.25 -7.45 -23.08
CA ILE A 13 3.35 -7.98 -22.06
C ILE A 13 4.12 -8.32 -20.80
N LEU A 14 5.28 -8.98 -20.94
CA LEU A 14 6.10 -9.34 -19.77
C LEU A 14 6.58 -8.09 -19.04
N ASN A 15 7.01 -7.07 -19.79
CA ASN A 15 7.45 -5.82 -19.18
C ASN A 15 6.32 -5.13 -18.44
N ALA A 16 5.13 -5.04 -19.04
CA ALA A 16 3.97 -4.44 -18.40
C ALA A 16 3.54 -5.22 -17.17
N SER A 17 3.56 -6.54 -17.25
CA SER A 17 3.19 -7.39 -16.12
C SER A 17 4.15 -7.23 -14.96
N ALA A 18 5.45 -7.12 -15.24
CA ALA A 18 6.45 -6.90 -14.20
C ALA A 18 6.22 -5.56 -13.49
N ARG A 19 5.92 -4.51 -14.25
CA ARG A 19 5.68 -3.19 -13.66
C ARG A 19 4.43 -3.16 -12.81
N VAL A 20 3.34 -3.79 -13.28
CA VAL A 20 2.11 -3.90 -12.50
C VAL A 20 2.36 -4.75 -11.26
N GLY A 21 3.12 -5.83 -11.40
CA GLY A 21 3.46 -6.69 -10.28
C GLY A 21 4.26 -5.96 -9.21
N MET A 22 5.19 -5.08 -9.60
CA MET A 22 5.95 -4.28 -8.65
C MET A 22 5.04 -3.30 -7.90
N ALA A 23 4.09 -2.69 -8.60
CA ALA A 23 3.14 -1.80 -7.96
C ALA A 23 2.25 -2.56 -6.98
N ALA A 24 1.79 -3.74 -7.36
CA ALA A 24 0.98 -4.58 -6.48
C ALA A 24 1.78 -5.04 -5.27
N ALA A 25 3.06 -5.39 -5.46
CA ALA A 25 3.92 -5.78 -4.35
C ALA A 25 4.07 -4.64 -3.34
N GLY A 26 4.25 -3.41 -3.83
CA GLY A 26 4.32 -2.25 -2.95
C GLY A 26 3.04 -2.07 -2.16
N TYR A 27 1.91 -2.27 -2.79
CA TYR A 27 0.61 -2.18 -2.12
C TYR A 27 0.49 -3.21 -0.99
N TYR A 28 0.81 -4.47 -1.28
CA TYR A 28 0.72 -5.52 -0.27
C TYR A 28 1.71 -5.32 0.86
N GLN A 29 2.94 -4.89 0.53
CA GLN A 29 3.94 -4.61 1.55
C GLN A 29 3.49 -3.47 2.46
N LEU A 30 2.93 -2.42 1.89
CA LEU A 30 2.45 -1.30 2.68
C LEU A 30 1.25 -1.70 3.53
N LYS A 31 0.34 -2.48 2.98
CA LYS A 31 -0.82 -2.96 3.72
C LYS A 31 -0.38 -3.80 4.92
N ASP A 32 0.55 -4.73 4.70
CA ASP A 32 1.04 -5.58 5.78
C ASP A 32 1.79 -4.76 6.83
N ALA A 33 2.61 -3.81 6.40
CA ALA A 33 3.33 -2.94 7.33
C ALA A 33 2.37 -2.08 8.14
N SER A 34 1.30 -1.59 7.52
CA SER A 34 0.29 -0.81 8.21
C SER A 34 -0.43 -1.65 9.27
N GLN A 35 -0.79 -2.89 8.92
CA GLN A 35 -1.42 -3.79 9.86
C GLN A 35 -0.51 -4.05 11.05
N GLU A 36 0.78 -4.26 10.79
CA GLU A 36 1.76 -4.48 11.84
C GLU A 36 1.90 -3.25 12.74
N LEU A 37 1.93 -2.07 12.14
CA LEU A 37 2.01 -0.83 12.92
C LEU A 37 0.81 -0.66 13.84
N LEU A 38 -0.38 -0.99 13.35
CA LEU A 38 -1.58 -0.91 14.18
C LEU A 38 -1.55 -1.94 15.31
N THR A 39 -1.09 -3.15 15.00
CA THR A 39 -1.08 -4.24 15.97
C THR A 39 -0.07 -3.98 17.07
N PHE A 40 1.13 -3.53 16.73
CA PHE A 40 2.20 -3.34 17.70
C PHE A 40 2.35 -1.89 18.17
N GLY A 41 1.69 -0.94 17.50
CA GLY A 41 1.75 0.47 17.84
C GLY A 41 0.52 0.95 18.62
N ALA A 42 -0.11 0.09 19.40
CA ALA A 42 -1.35 0.44 20.10
C ALA A 42 -1.20 1.63 21.03
N GLN A 43 0.01 1.89 21.51
CA GLN A 43 0.27 3.03 22.39
C GLN A 43 0.50 4.33 21.63
N ALA A 44 0.75 4.24 20.34
CA ALA A 44 1.04 5.42 19.53
C ALA A 44 -0.25 6.17 19.20
N SER A 45 -0.14 7.49 19.06
CA SER A 45 -1.28 8.29 18.65
C SER A 45 -1.60 8.05 17.17
N PRO A 46 -2.84 8.33 16.75
CA PRO A 46 -3.15 8.19 15.31
C PRO A 46 -2.22 8.98 14.40
N GLY A 47 -1.79 10.17 14.82
CA GLY A 47 -0.86 10.97 14.02
C GLY A 47 0.49 10.32 13.87
N GLU A 48 0.98 9.68 14.93
CA GLU A 48 2.25 8.95 14.86
C GLU A 48 2.14 7.75 13.94
N ILE A 49 1.03 7.02 14.02
CA ILE A 49 0.79 5.87 13.14
C ILE A 49 0.75 6.34 11.69
N GLN A 50 0.07 7.44 11.42
CA GLN A 50 0.00 8.01 10.09
C GLN A 50 1.39 8.33 9.54
N ASN A 51 2.24 8.96 10.36
CA ASN A 51 3.60 9.29 9.95
C ASN A 51 4.42 8.04 9.66
N HIS A 52 4.27 7.00 10.46
CA HIS A 52 4.98 5.74 10.23
C HIS A 52 4.52 5.07 8.93
N ILE A 53 3.22 5.12 8.63
CA ILE A 53 2.69 4.58 7.39
C ILE A 53 3.28 5.33 6.20
N LEU A 54 3.36 6.66 6.28
CA LEU A 54 3.94 7.47 5.21
C LEU A 54 5.42 7.14 5.00
N GLN A 55 6.17 6.94 6.08
CA GLN A 55 7.58 6.56 5.98
C GLN A 55 7.75 5.21 5.31
N LYS A 56 6.90 4.25 5.67
CA LYS A 56 6.93 2.92 5.04
C LYS A 56 6.58 3.02 3.57
N ALA A 57 5.59 3.84 3.23
CA ALA A 57 5.20 4.04 1.83
C ALA A 57 6.37 4.55 1.00
N GLN A 58 7.14 5.49 1.55
CA GLN A 58 8.32 6.01 0.85
C GLN A 58 9.36 4.91 0.64
N GLY A 59 9.54 4.06 1.63
CA GLY A 59 10.49 2.94 1.53
C GLY A 59 10.09 1.91 0.49
N PHE A 60 8.80 1.79 0.22
CA PHE A 60 8.28 0.84 -0.77
C PHE A 60 8.00 1.49 -2.13
N ASN A 61 8.38 2.76 -2.30
CA ASN A 61 8.12 3.52 -3.52
C ASN A 61 6.63 3.66 -3.83
N VAL A 62 5.81 3.76 -2.78
CA VAL A 62 4.37 3.98 -2.91
C VAL A 62 4.10 5.47 -2.83
N PRO A 63 3.41 6.05 -3.82
CA PRO A 63 3.17 7.50 -3.85
C PRO A 63 1.99 7.88 -2.94
N LEU A 64 2.21 7.76 -1.64
CA LEU A 64 1.19 8.05 -0.63
C LEU A 64 1.49 9.38 0.03
N GLU A 65 0.51 10.26 0.05
CA GLU A 65 0.64 11.56 0.67
C GLU A 65 -0.14 11.60 1.98
N ALA A 66 0.14 12.61 2.80
CA ALA A 66 -0.48 12.71 4.11
C ALA A 66 -2.01 12.75 4.04
N GLY A 67 -2.55 13.41 3.03
CA GLY A 67 -4.00 13.49 2.84
C GLY A 67 -4.64 12.19 2.37
N ASP A 68 -3.84 11.22 1.93
CA ASP A 68 -4.33 9.94 1.44
C ASP A 68 -4.51 8.92 2.55
N VAL A 69 -4.00 9.20 3.74
CA VAL A 69 -4.05 8.28 4.88
C VAL A 69 -4.92 8.87 5.96
N GLU A 70 -5.85 8.07 6.45
CA GLU A 70 -6.69 8.45 7.57
C GLU A 70 -6.57 7.39 8.66
N VAL A 71 -6.09 7.78 9.83
CA VAL A 71 -5.99 6.88 10.97
C VAL A 71 -6.95 7.40 12.04
N THR A 72 -7.88 6.54 12.43
CA THR A 72 -8.88 6.89 13.44
C THR A 72 -8.84 5.86 14.55
N ARG A 73 -9.21 6.32 15.74
CA ARG A 73 -9.29 5.45 16.92
C ARG A 73 -10.64 5.64 17.57
N ASP A 74 -11.33 4.53 17.76
CA ASP A 74 -12.64 4.52 18.41
C ASP A 74 -12.59 3.47 19.53
N GLY A 75 -12.44 3.95 20.76
CA GLY A 75 -12.29 3.04 21.87
C GLY A 75 -11.01 2.23 21.75
N LEU A 76 -11.15 0.90 21.68
CA LEU A 76 -10.03 -0.02 21.56
C LEU A 76 -9.64 -0.30 20.11
N ARG A 77 -10.42 0.20 19.16
CA ARG A 77 -10.20 -0.09 17.74
C ARG A 77 -9.47 1.06 17.08
N THR A 78 -8.40 0.74 16.40
CA THR A 78 -7.67 1.68 15.56
C THR A 78 -7.82 1.23 14.12
N THR A 79 -8.24 2.15 13.25
CA THR A 79 -8.45 1.85 11.84
C THR A 79 -7.59 2.78 11.01
N ALA A 80 -6.89 2.23 10.05
CA ALA A 80 -6.13 3.02 9.09
C ALA A 80 -6.66 2.75 7.69
N LYS A 81 -7.03 3.80 7.00
CA LYS A 81 -7.50 3.73 5.63
C LYS A 81 -6.56 4.52 4.76
N ALA A 82 -6.20 3.97 3.62
CA ALA A 82 -5.34 4.66 2.69
C ALA A 82 -5.82 4.39 1.27
N SER A 83 -5.72 5.40 0.44
CA SER A 83 -6.01 5.28 -0.97
C SER A 83 -5.04 6.13 -1.75
N TYR A 84 -4.58 5.62 -2.88
CA TYR A 84 -3.65 6.35 -3.72
C TYR A 84 -3.76 5.85 -5.15
N THR A 85 -3.29 6.67 -6.06
CA THR A 85 -3.21 6.31 -7.47
C THR A 85 -1.75 6.24 -7.85
N GLN A 86 -1.34 5.11 -8.38
CA GLN A 86 0.03 4.91 -8.83
C GLN A 86 0.05 4.77 -10.34
N GLY A 87 0.84 5.63 -11.01
CA GLY A 87 1.03 5.52 -12.44
C GLY A 87 1.99 4.39 -12.75
N VAL A 88 1.58 3.48 -13.61
CA VAL A 88 2.41 2.36 -14.04
C VAL A 88 2.64 2.49 -15.54
N GLU A 89 3.91 2.61 -15.93
CA GLU A 89 4.26 2.71 -17.33
C GLU A 89 4.18 1.33 -17.98
N VAL A 90 3.02 1.04 -18.57
CA VAL A 90 2.79 -0.28 -19.19
C VAL A 90 3.36 -0.33 -20.61
N PHE A 91 3.44 0.82 -21.28
CA PHE A 91 4.08 0.95 -22.60
C PHE A 91 4.91 2.23 -22.61
N PRO A 92 5.88 2.34 -23.51
CA PRO A 92 6.62 3.59 -23.64
C PRO A 92 5.66 4.77 -23.86
N ASN A 93 5.82 5.80 -23.06
CA ASN A 93 5.01 7.01 -23.10
C ASN A 93 3.53 6.79 -22.74
N TYR A 94 3.19 5.65 -22.15
CA TYR A 94 1.83 5.40 -21.70
C TYR A 94 1.87 4.98 -20.23
N ILE A 95 1.31 5.82 -19.38
CA ILE A 95 1.23 5.57 -17.94
C ILE A 95 -0.22 5.27 -17.61
N TYR A 96 -0.46 4.10 -17.06
CA TYR A 96 -1.80 3.70 -16.64
C TYR A 96 -1.97 3.95 -15.16
N PRO A 97 -2.94 4.78 -14.74
CA PRO A 97 -3.18 5.04 -13.33
C PRO A 97 -3.92 3.87 -12.70
N ILE A 98 -3.36 3.31 -11.65
CA ILE A 98 -3.99 2.23 -10.91
C ILE A 98 -4.37 2.77 -9.53
N ASN A 99 -5.65 2.65 -9.19
CA ASN A 99 -6.15 3.08 -7.91
C ASN A 99 -6.01 1.94 -6.91
N PHE A 100 -5.27 2.19 -5.84
CA PHE A 100 -5.13 1.25 -4.74
C PHE A 100 -5.78 1.82 -3.50
N ARG A 101 -6.44 0.97 -2.75
CA ARG A 101 -6.96 1.37 -1.45
C ARG A 101 -6.89 0.18 -0.52
N PHE A 102 -6.70 0.46 0.75
CA PHE A 102 -6.78 -0.58 1.76
C PHE A 102 -7.32 0.01 3.05
N SER A 103 -7.86 -0.87 3.87
CA SER A 103 -8.31 -0.52 5.20
C SER A 103 -7.84 -1.64 6.12
N VAL A 104 -7.11 -1.27 7.16
CA VAL A 104 -6.64 -2.22 8.15
C VAL A 104 -7.10 -1.74 9.52
N GLU A 105 -7.34 -2.68 10.42
CA GLU A 105 -7.77 -2.32 11.75
C GLU A 105 -7.18 -3.29 12.77
N ALA A 106 -7.02 -2.81 13.98
CA ALA A 106 -6.52 -3.62 15.07
C ALA A 106 -7.16 -3.14 16.36
N LEU A 107 -7.37 -4.08 17.26
CA LEU A 107 -7.82 -3.75 18.61
C LEU A 107 -6.61 -3.46 19.47
N SER A 108 -6.78 -2.54 20.41
CA SER A 108 -5.71 -2.17 21.32
C SER A 108 -5.37 -3.35 22.23
N MET A 109 -4.15 -3.81 22.17
CA MET A 109 -3.68 -4.91 23.01
C MET A 109 -3.61 -4.49 24.48
N ALA A 110 -3.40 -3.20 24.72
CA ALA A 110 -3.39 -2.68 26.08
C ALA A 110 -4.74 -2.87 26.75
N GLY A 111 -5.83 -2.68 25.98
CA GLY A 111 -7.17 -2.90 26.51
C GLY A 111 -7.54 -4.37 26.62
N LEU A 112 -7.02 -5.19 25.73
CA LEU A 112 -7.33 -6.62 25.73
C LEU A 112 -6.46 -7.41 26.69
N GLY A 113 -5.27 -6.91 26.99
CA GLY A 113 -4.34 -7.61 27.86
C GLY A 113 -4.89 -7.89 29.23
N GLY A 114 -5.77 -7.02 29.71
CA GLY A 114 -6.40 -7.22 31.02
C GLY A 114 -7.48 -8.27 31.03
N THR A 115 -7.92 -8.71 29.85
CA THR A 115 -9.01 -9.67 29.77
C THR A 115 -8.55 -11.09 29.46
N ASN A 116 -7.29 -11.23 29.21
CA ASN A 116 -6.74 -12.55 28.87
C ASN A 116 -6.19 -13.27 30.11
#